data_60198f14f3bf1a293a77a81bbf68d1c9
#
_entry.id   60198f14f3bf1a293a77a81bbf68d1c9
#
_cell.length_a   1.000
_cell.length_b   1.000
_cell.length_c   1.000
_cell.angle_alpha   90.00
_cell.angle_beta   90.00
_cell.angle_gamma   90.00
#
_symmetry.space_group_name_H-M   'P 1'
#
loop_
_entity.id
_entity.type
_entity.pdbx_description
1 polymer ?
#
loop_
_entity_poly.entity_id
_entity_poly.type
_entity_poly.pdbx_seq_one_letter_code
_entity_poly.pdbx_strand_id
1 'polypeptide(L)'
;MGIGVVLIFYAIALTIAAAISAVVLGVVSYLMTKHSGTKWKRAVLASIVFPFVCVAFAGGWFVVYSVVNYEVFHRDPMLGDTWETPLPNGYALMMIDTTDQGTVYNPKTQSGDGSVVGREDAVFGVRLLQVSDGLVFGARDSGYFGRIGQESKFIDSYFELDTLKNKQVEFNSLEELQRRAAGEGVTLKLREFQSVFADYRTTWFDYSAGAILLLVPMIGFIGLARWIWKQRAQPTEDGS
;
A
#
# COMPACT_ATOMS: atom_id res chain seq x y z
N MET A 1 7.18 12.05 11.04
CA MET A 1 6.72 13.01 10.00
C MET A 1 5.36 12.50 9.55
N GLY A 2 4.26 13.19 9.88
CA GLY A 2 2.92 12.64 9.62
C GLY A 2 2.67 12.39 8.14
N ILE A 3 1.98 11.32 7.80
CA ILE A 3 1.65 10.89 6.43
C ILE A 3 1.02 12.02 5.59
N GLY A 4 0.25 12.92 6.22
CA GLY A 4 -0.30 14.09 5.51
C GLY A 4 0.77 14.94 4.83
N VAL A 5 1.94 15.11 5.45
CA VAL A 5 3.07 15.86 4.88
C VAL A 5 3.65 15.10 3.67
N VAL A 6 3.78 13.78 3.78
CA VAL A 6 4.28 12.92 2.70
C VAL A 6 3.34 12.97 1.49
N LEU A 7 2.03 12.90 1.69
CA LEU A 7 1.03 13.00 0.63
C LEU A 7 1.07 14.36 -0.08
N ILE A 8 1.27 15.46 0.68
CA ILE A 8 1.44 16.80 0.09
C ILE A 8 2.68 16.85 -0.81
N PHE A 9 3.82 16.30 -0.35
CA PHE A 9 5.03 16.23 -1.17
C PHE A 9 4.84 15.41 -2.45
N TYR A 10 4.16 14.27 -2.38
CA TYR A 10 3.83 13.48 -3.57
C TYR A 10 2.90 14.23 -4.53
N ALA A 11 1.88 14.92 -4.02
CA ALA A 11 0.97 15.71 -4.84
C ALA A 11 1.71 16.84 -5.57
N ILE A 12 2.62 17.55 -4.87
CA ILE A 12 3.46 18.59 -5.47
C ILE A 12 4.39 18.00 -6.54
N ALA A 13 5.08 16.90 -6.22
CA ALA A 13 5.98 16.24 -7.16
C ALA A 13 5.26 15.75 -8.43
N LEU A 14 4.08 15.15 -8.29
CA LEU A 14 3.24 14.73 -9.42
C LEU A 14 2.76 15.92 -10.25
N THR A 15 2.40 17.02 -9.62
CA THR A 15 1.97 18.24 -10.32
C THR A 15 3.13 18.85 -11.12
N ILE A 16 4.33 18.90 -10.54
CA ILE A 16 5.55 19.38 -11.24
C ILE A 16 5.88 18.44 -12.42
N ALA A 17 5.84 17.13 -12.21
CA ALA A 17 6.08 16.16 -13.28
C ALA A 17 5.06 16.29 -14.41
N ALA A 18 3.78 16.50 -14.07
CA ALA A 18 2.74 16.77 -15.08
C ALA A 18 3.00 18.07 -15.86
N ALA A 19 3.42 19.12 -15.19
CA ALA A 19 3.75 20.40 -15.85
C ALA A 19 4.93 20.25 -16.82
N ILE A 20 6.01 19.58 -16.40
CA ILE A 20 7.16 19.29 -17.28
C ILE A 20 6.72 18.43 -18.47
N SER A 21 5.94 17.38 -18.23
CA SER A 21 5.41 16.50 -19.28
C SER A 21 4.51 17.26 -20.26
N ALA A 22 3.69 18.17 -19.76
CA ALA A 22 2.82 19.03 -20.59
C ALA A 22 3.63 19.92 -21.54
N VAL A 23 4.71 20.52 -21.06
CA VAL A 23 5.62 21.33 -21.90
C VAL A 23 6.26 20.45 -22.96
N VAL A 24 6.84 19.31 -22.59
CA VAL A 24 7.51 18.39 -23.53
C VAL A 24 6.53 17.89 -24.60
N LEU A 25 5.37 17.37 -24.19
CA LEU A 25 4.35 16.86 -25.11
C LEU A 25 3.77 17.97 -25.99
N GLY A 26 3.59 19.20 -25.46
CA GLY A 26 3.16 20.34 -26.19
C GLY A 26 4.13 20.72 -27.29
N VAL A 27 5.44 20.81 -26.98
CA VAL A 27 6.52 21.11 -27.96
C VAL A 27 6.58 20.00 -29.01
N VAL A 28 6.60 18.73 -28.63
CA VAL A 28 6.63 17.61 -29.59
C VAL A 28 5.41 17.66 -30.52
N SER A 29 4.20 17.87 -29.97
CA SER A 29 2.99 17.96 -30.76
C SER A 29 2.99 19.14 -31.69
N TYR A 30 3.51 20.29 -31.26
CA TYR A 30 3.71 21.47 -32.15
C TYR A 30 4.65 21.14 -33.31
N LEU A 31 5.84 20.60 -33.03
CA LEU A 31 6.81 20.23 -34.06
C LEU A 31 6.23 19.22 -35.06
N MET A 32 5.41 18.28 -34.60
CA MET A 32 4.77 17.27 -35.45
C MET A 32 3.64 17.83 -36.31
N THR A 33 2.91 18.85 -35.82
CA THR A 33 1.66 19.29 -36.44
C THR A 33 1.67 20.74 -36.95
N LYS A 34 2.76 21.48 -36.81
CA LYS A 34 2.89 22.89 -37.20
C LYS A 34 2.51 23.20 -38.68
N HIS A 35 2.63 22.20 -39.55
CA HIS A 35 2.26 22.31 -40.95
C HIS A 35 0.81 21.87 -41.26
N SER A 36 0.00 21.53 -40.26
CA SER A 36 -1.36 21.00 -40.43
C SER A 36 -2.46 22.07 -40.29
N GLY A 37 -2.22 23.29 -40.76
CA GLY A 37 -3.20 24.39 -40.66
C GLY A 37 -3.60 24.70 -39.22
N THR A 38 -4.88 24.93 -38.96
CA THR A 38 -5.39 25.26 -37.62
C THR A 38 -5.44 24.06 -36.64
N LYS A 39 -5.25 22.82 -37.13
CA LYS A 39 -5.36 21.57 -36.34
C LYS A 39 -4.25 21.45 -35.30
N TRP A 40 -3.07 22.06 -35.52
CA TRP A 40 -1.95 22.05 -34.57
C TRP A 40 -2.34 22.61 -33.20
N LYS A 41 -3.20 23.66 -33.13
CA LYS A 41 -3.62 24.27 -31.88
C LYS A 41 -4.33 23.27 -30.99
N ARG A 42 -5.21 22.44 -31.57
CA ARG A 42 -5.97 21.38 -30.85
C ARG A 42 -5.02 20.27 -30.40
N ALA A 43 -4.05 19.88 -31.23
CA ALA A 43 -3.10 18.85 -30.89
C ALA A 43 -2.19 19.27 -29.71
N VAL A 44 -1.69 20.49 -29.74
CA VAL A 44 -0.89 21.06 -28.66
C VAL A 44 -1.69 21.20 -27.38
N LEU A 45 -2.91 21.74 -27.46
CA LEU A 45 -3.77 21.88 -26.27
C LEU A 45 -4.07 20.52 -25.63
N ALA A 46 -4.46 19.52 -26.42
CA ALA A 46 -4.72 18.17 -25.92
C ALA A 46 -3.48 17.56 -25.24
N SER A 47 -2.31 17.77 -25.82
CA SER A 47 -1.03 17.29 -25.28
C SER A 47 -0.64 17.97 -23.96
N ILE A 48 -0.95 19.26 -23.81
CA ILE A 48 -0.70 20.02 -22.58
C ILE A 48 -1.68 19.57 -21.48
N VAL A 49 -2.95 19.34 -21.81
CA VAL A 49 -3.99 18.98 -20.84
C VAL A 49 -3.85 17.52 -20.37
N PHE A 50 -3.39 16.63 -21.24
CA PHE A 50 -3.36 15.19 -20.99
C PHE A 50 -2.63 14.79 -19.70
N PRO A 51 -1.43 15.26 -19.35
CA PRO A 51 -0.76 14.92 -18.10
C PRO A 51 -1.57 15.30 -16.86
N PHE A 52 -2.28 16.42 -16.88
CA PHE A 52 -3.13 16.85 -15.77
C PHE A 52 -4.37 15.97 -15.63
N VAL A 53 -4.95 15.51 -16.75
CA VAL A 53 -6.03 14.51 -16.74
C VAL A 53 -5.54 13.20 -16.11
N CYS A 54 -4.30 12.77 -16.41
CA CYS A 54 -3.72 11.59 -15.77
C CYS A 54 -3.53 11.77 -14.26
N VAL A 55 -3.10 12.93 -13.79
CA VAL A 55 -2.99 13.23 -12.34
C VAL A 55 -4.37 13.26 -11.68
N ALA A 56 -5.36 13.91 -12.31
CA ALA A 56 -6.72 13.92 -11.79
C ALA A 56 -7.33 12.51 -11.74
N PHE A 57 -7.09 11.69 -12.78
CA PHE A 57 -7.48 10.28 -12.78
C PHE A 57 -6.81 9.52 -11.64
N ALA A 58 -5.49 9.66 -11.44
CA ALA A 58 -4.76 8.98 -10.37
C ALA A 58 -5.29 9.36 -8.99
N GLY A 59 -5.58 10.65 -8.75
CA GLY A 59 -6.18 11.15 -7.52
C GLY A 59 -7.58 10.58 -7.28
N GLY A 60 -8.45 10.62 -8.29
CA GLY A 60 -9.79 10.05 -8.21
C GLY A 60 -9.76 8.53 -8.00
N TRP A 61 -8.86 7.82 -8.70
CA TRP A 61 -8.67 6.38 -8.53
C TRP A 61 -8.17 6.03 -7.14
N PHE A 62 -7.26 6.83 -6.58
CA PHE A 62 -6.79 6.65 -5.21
C PHE A 62 -7.92 6.78 -4.17
N VAL A 63 -8.84 7.73 -4.35
CA VAL A 63 -10.02 7.85 -3.49
C VAL A 63 -10.90 6.60 -3.60
N VAL A 64 -11.18 6.12 -4.82
CA VAL A 64 -11.96 4.88 -5.03
C VAL A 64 -11.27 3.69 -4.37
N TYR A 65 -9.96 3.55 -4.57
CA TYR A 65 -9.15 2.50 -3.94
C TYR A 65 -9.24 2.54 -2.41
N SER A 66 -9.13 3.73 -1.81
CA SER A 66 -9.22 3.92 -0.36
C SER A 66 -10.60 3.56 0.19
N VAL A 67 -11.66 4.00 -0.47
CA VAL A 67 -13.04 3.68 -0.07
C VAL A 67 -13.30 2.18 -0.16
N VAL A 68 -12.89 1.52 -1.24
CA VAL A 68 -13.09 0.06 -1.39
C VAL A 68 -12.29 -0.71 -0.34
N ASN A 69 -11.04 -0.32 -0.04
CA ASN A 69 -10.27 -0.95 1.03
C ASN A 69 -10.97 -0.81 2.39
N TYR A 70 -11.48 0.36 2.70
CA TYR A 70 -12.14 0.63 3.99
C TYR A 70 -13.50 -0.07 4.10
N GLU A 71 -14.40 0.11 3.13
CA GLU A 71 -15.78 -0.35 3.22
C GLU A 71 -15.95 -1.84 2.89
N VAL A 72 -15.16 -2.37 1.92
CA VAL A 72 -15.36 -3.74 1.42
C VAL A 72 -14.38 -4.72 2.06
N PHE A 73 -13.11 -4.34 2.16
CA PHE A 73 -12.08 -5.22 2.71
C PHE A 73 -11.81 -4.99 4.19
N HIS A 74 -12.45 -3.98 4.81
CA HIS A 74 -12.26 -3.61 6.22
C HIS A 74 -10.79 -3.43 6.59
N ARG A 75 -10.04 -2.77 5.71
CA ARG A 75 -8.61 -2.50 5.85
C ARG A 75 -8.39 -1.01 5.94
N ASP A 76 -7.43 -0.63 6.77
CA ASP A 76 -6.92 0.73 6.74
C ASP A 76 -6.35 1.04 5.33
N PRO A 77 -6.73 2.16 4.70
CA PRO A 77 -6.17 2.59 3.41
C PRO A 77 -4.70 3.03 3.48
N MET A 78 -4.01 2.81 4.60
CA MET A 78 -2.61 3.21 4.86
C MET A 78 -2.41 4.75 4.77
N LEU A 79 -3.42 5.51 5.15
CA LEU A 79 -3.38 6.98 5.18
C LEU A 79 -2.97 7.54 6.57
N GLY A 80 -2.85 6.67 7.57
CA GLY A 80 -2.44 7.00 8.93
C GLY A 80 -1.03 6.50 9.26
N ASP A 81 -0.60 6.77 10.49
CA ASP A 81 0.67 6.27 11.04
C ASP A 81 0.52 4.82 11.54
N THR A 82 -0.71 4.31 11.58
CA THR A 82 -1.07 2.95 11.97
C THR A 82 -1.57 2.19 10.75
N TRP A 83 -1.01 1.02 10.50
CA TRP A 83 -1.40 0.14 9.40
C TRP A 83 -1.93 -1.17 9.94
N GLU A 84 -3.14 -1.53 9.53
CA GLU A 84 -3.85 -2.69 10.04
C GLU A 84 -4.26 -3.64 8.92
N THR A 85 -4.21 -4.95 9.21
CA THR A 85 -4.75 -5.99 8.33
C THR A 85 -5.39 -7.11 9.15
N PRO A 86 -6.64 -7.51 8.81
CA PRO A 86 -7.31 -8.58 9.50
C PRO A 86 -6.69 -9.95 9.18
N LEU A 87 -6.69 -10.84 10.18
CA LEU A 87 -6.36 -12.25 10.05
C LEU A 87 -7.65 -13.08 9.90
N PRO A 88 -7.58 -14.27 9.24
CA PRO A 88 -8.75 -15.14 9.06
C PRO A 88 -9.41 -15.59 10.37
N ASN A 89 -8.65 -15.62 11.46
CA ASN A 89 -9.09 -16.06 12.79
C ASN A 89 -9.76 -14.94 13.63
N GLY A 90 -10.03 -13.77 13.03
CA GLY A 90 -10.69 -12.64 13.69
C GLY A 90 -9.76 -11.74 14.52
N TYR A 91 -8.47 -12.04 14.55
CA TYR A 91 -7.43 -11.14 15.04
C TYR A 91 -6.97 -10.19 13.94
N ALA A 92 -6.10 -9.25 14.28
CA ALA A 92 -5.50 -8.34 13.32
C ALA A 92 -4.00 -8.17 13.60
N LEU A 93 -3.27 -7.85 12.54
CA LEU A 93 -1.89 -7.39 12.59
C LEU A 93 -1.88 -5.87 12.47
N MET A 94 -1.11 -5.21 13.31
CA MET A 94 -0.97 -3.75 13.29
C MET A 94 0.51 -3.36 13.32
N MET A 95 0.89 -2.41 12.45
CA MET A 95 2.19 -1.72 12.48
C MET A 95 1.97 -0.25 12.82
N ILE A 96 2.88 0.34 13.59
CA ILE A 96 2.86 1.75 13.96
C ILE A 96 4.26 2.30 13.67
N ASP A 97 4.36 3.27 12.77
CA ASP A 97 5.59 4.01 12.41
C ASP A 97 6.80 3.15 11.97
N THR A 98 6.67 1.83 11.94
CA THR A 98 7.76 0.91 11.58
C THR A 98 7.19 -0.32 10.88
N THR A 99 7.99 -0.92 9.99
CA THR A 99 7.60 -2.10 9.21
C THR A 99 8.27 -3.39 9.69
N ASP A 100 9.27 -3.30 10.55
CA ASP A 100 10.08 -4.46 10.98
C ASP A 100 9.49 -5.20 12.18
N GLN A 101 8.44 -4.65 12.76
CA GLN A 101 7.73 -5.23 13.89
C GLN A 101 6.32 -4.67 14.01
N GLY A 102 5.49 -5.34 14.78
CA GLY A 102 4.12 -4.91 14.99
C GLY A 102 3.45 -5.56 16.18
N THR A 103 2.15 -5.52 16.17
CA THR A 103 1.27 -6.03 17.22
C THR A 103 0.29 -7.01 16.63
N VAL A 104 0.04 -8.11 17.33
CA VAL A 104 -1.08 -9.03 17.07
C VAL A 104 -2.13 -8.77 18.13
N TYR A 105 -3.37 -8.51 17.77
CA TYR A 105 -4.44 -8.17 18.73
C TYR A 105 -5.82 -8.57 18.23
N ASN A 106 -6.78 -8.62 19.15
CA ASN A 106 -8.18 -8.88 18.84
C ASN A 106 -8.94 -7.55 18.70
N PRO A 107 -9.39 -7.15 17.48
CA PRO A 107 -10.09 -5.89 17.28
C PRO A 107 -11.47 -5.83 17.96
N LYS A 108 -12.10 -6.97 18.26
CA LYS A 108 -13.41 -7.02 18.92
C LYS A 108 -13.37 -6.61 20.39
N THR A 109 -12.21 -6.69 21.01
CA THR A 109 -11.99 -6.31 22.41
C THR A 109 -11.46 -4.90 22.55
N GLN A 110 -11.40 -4.14 21.43
CA GLN A 110 -10.89 -2.76 21.41
C GLN A 110 -11.71 -1.88 22.36
N SER A 111 -11.04 -1.24 23.32
CA SER A 111 -11.63 -0.24 24.19
C SER A 111 -12.07 0.96 23.37
N GLY A 112 -13.13 1.67 23.79
CA GLY A 112 -13.71 2.79 23.05
C GLY A 112 -12.76 3.98 22.79
N ASP A 113 -11.57 4.01 23.41
CA ASP A 113 -10.50 5.00 23.19
C ASP A 113 -9.54 4.64 22.03
N GLY A 114 -9.71 3.48 21.40
CA GLY A 114 -8.85 3.03 20.31
C GLY A 114 -7.45 2.57 20.73
N SER A 115 -7.11 2.62 22.02
CA SER A 115 -5.80 2.20 22.50
C SER A 115 -5.67 0.68 22.53
N VAL A 116 -4.58 0.17 21.98
CA VAL A 116 -4.19 -1.26 22.04
C VAL A 116 -3.15 -1.49 23.13
N VAL A 117 -2.50 -0.44 23.61
CA VAL A 117 -1.41 -0.49 24.58
C VAL A 117 -1.91 -0.94 25.96
N GLY A 118 -1.23 -1.93 26.57
CA GLY A 118 -1.53 -2.43 27.90
C GLY A 118 -2.63 -3.51 27.96
N ARG A 119 -3.05 -4.06 26.84
CA ARG A 119 -4.10 -5.09 26.78
C ARG A 119 -3.53 -6.50 26.94
N GLU A 120 -4.20 -7.32 27.73
CA GLU A 120 -3.81 -8.73 27.95
C GLU A 120 -3.98 -9.61 26.70
N ASP A 121 -4.83 -9.18 25.75
CA ASP A 121 -5.13 -9.89 24.50
C ASP A 121 -4.33 -9.38 23.30
N ALA A 122 -3.31 -8.56 23.55
CA ALA A 122 -2.43 -8.01 22.51
C ALA A 122 -0.96 -8.38 22.75
N VAL A 123 -0.30 -8.86 21.71
CA VAL A 123 1.13 -9.19 21.71
C VAL A 123 1.89 -8.11 20.97
N PHE A 124 2.71 -7.35 21.69
CA PHE A 124 3.48 -6.22 21.17
C PHE A 124 4.91 -6.62 20.80
N GLY A 125 5.53 -5.81 19.95
CA GLY A 125 6.94 -5.97 19.57
C GLY A 125 7.21 -7.24 18.78
N VAL A 126 6.20 -7.77 18.09
CA VAL A 126 6.32 -8.99 17.30
C VAL A 126 7.19 -8.73 16.08
N ARG A 127 8.29 -9.49 15.98
CA ARG A 127 9.24 -9.40 14.85
C ARG A 127 9.12 -10.55 13.88
N LEU A 128 8.90 -11.74 14.40
CA LEU A 128 8.69 -12.95 13.60
C LEU A 128 7.36 -13.56 13.98
N LEU A 129 6.61 -14.05 13.00
CA LEU A 129 5.37 -14.77 13.27
C LEU A 129 5.04 -15.81 12.20
N GLN A 130 4.20 -16.75 12.60
CA GLN A 130 3.51 -17.71 11.74
C GLN A 130 2.07 -17.81 12.19
N VAL A 131 1.12 -17.72 11.26
CA VAL A 131 -0.31 -17.93 11.51
C VAL A 131 -0.68 -19.31 10.99
N SER A 132 -1.35 -20.12 11.82
CA SER A 132 -1.78 -21.46 11.47
C SER A 132 -3.10 -21.79 12.19
N ASP A 133 -4.19 -22.01 11.44
CA ASP A 133 -5.50 -22.54 11.87
C ASP A 133 -5.98 -22.13 13.28
N GLY A 134 -5.99 -20.84 13.58
CA GLY A 134 -6.42 -20.32 14.88
C GLY A 134 -5.29 -20.17 15.91
N LEU A 135 -4.06 -20.56 15.57
CA LEU A 135 -2.87 -20.34 16.38
C LEU A 135 -1.96 -19.31 15.72
N VAL A 136 -1.34 -18.47 16.53
CA VAL A 136 -0.28 -17.56 16.09
C VAL A 136 0.95 -17.87 16.92
N PHE A 137 2.02 -18.28 16.25
CA PHE A 137 3.33 -18.48 16.86
C PHE A 137 4.22 -17.30 16.52
N GLY A 138 5.04 -16.83 17.45
CA GLY A 138 5.90 -15.71 17.16
C GLY A 138 7.07 -15.52 18.10
N ALA A 139 7.91 -14.56 17.72
CA ALA A 139 9.03 -14.08 18.49
C ALA A 139 8.94 -12.56 18.60
N ARG A 140 9.19 -12.01 19.78
CA ARG A 140 9.03 -10.59 20.07
C ARG A 140 10.21 -9.97 20.79
N ASP A 141 10.30 -8.66 20.72
CA ASP A 141 11.09 -7.79 21.55
C ASP A 141 10.17 -7.18 22.63
N SER A 142 10.18 -7.73 23.84
CA SER A 142 9.32 -7.24 24.94
C SER A 142 9.71 -5.83 25.40
N GLY A 143 10.97 -5.41 25.18
CA GLY A 143 11.50 -4.10 25.52
C GLY A 143 11.34 -3.05 24.44
N TYR A 144 10.58 -3.32 23.39
CA TYR A 144 10.43 -2.45 22.21
C TYR A 144 10.17 -0.98 22.52
N PHE A 145 9.21 -0.69 23.39
CA PHE A 145 8.85 0.71 23.74
C PHE A 145 10.01 1.49 24.38
N GLY A 146 10.95 0.80 25.05
CA GLY A 146 12.15 1.41 25.60
C GLY A 146 13.31 1.58 24.61
N ARG A 147 13.19 1.02 23.39
CA ARG A 147 14.25 0.94 22.38
C ARG A 147 13.89 1.57 21.04
N ILE A 148 12.86 2.40 21.00
CA ILE A 148 12.43 3.12 19.79
C ILE A 148 13.63 3.88 19.20
N GLY A 149 13.91 3.63 17.92
CA GLY A 149 15.02 4.27 17.20
C GLY A 149 16.36 3.53 17.29
N GLN A 150 16.43 2.38 17.97
CA GLN A 150 17.59 1.48 17.91
C GLN A 150 17.31 0.38 16.87
N GLU A 151 18.20 0.21 15.90
CA GLU A 151 18.13 -0.85 14.87
C GLU A 151 18.39 -2.25 15.43
N SER A 152 17.94 -2.59 16.63
CA SER A 152 18.21 -3.90 17.19
C SER A 152 17.16 -4.92 16.76
N LYS A 153 17.58 -5.91 16.00
CA LYS A 153 16.82 -7.16 15.75
C LYS A 153 16.82 -8.06 16.99
N PHE A 154 16.50 -7.47 18.14
CA PHE A 154 16.52 -8.18 19.41
C PHE A 154 15.24 -9.03 19.53
N ILE A 155 15.40 -10.28 19.96
CA ILE A 155 14.33 -11.19 20.31
C ILE A 155 14.65 -11.69 21.72
N ASP A 156 13.74 -11.47 22.65
CA ASP A 156 13.89 -11.88 24.05
C ASP A 156 12.85 -12.85 24.53
N SER A 157 11.74 -13.01 23.80
CA SER A 157 10.71 -13.99 24.15
C SER A 157 9.99 -14.54 22.93
N TYR A 158 9.38 -15.70 23.12
CA TYR A 158 8.60 -16.40 22.11
C TYR A 158 7.20 -16.61 22.66
N PHE A 159 6.19 -16.75 21.78
CA PHE A 159 4.80 -16.91 22.20
C PHE A 159 4.01 -17.80 21.26
N GLU A 160 2.97 -18.42 21.84
CA GLU A 160 1.83 -19.00 21.16
C GLU A 160 0.59 -18.23 21.60
N LEU A 161 -0.22 -17.80 20.66
CA LEU A 161 -1.51 -17.19 20.89
C LEU A 161 -2.60 -18.08 20.28
N ASP A 162 -3.42 -18.71 21.13
CA ASP A 162 -4.64 -19.41 20.74
C ASP A 162 -5.75 -18.36 20.56
N THR A 163 -6.07 -18.05 19.32
CA THR A 163 -7.00 -16.98 18.97
C THR A 163 -8.47 -17.38 19.23
N LEU A 164 -8.76 -18.68 19.32
CA LEU A 164 -10.09 -19.18 19.64
C LEU A 164 -10.39 -19.07 21.13
N LYS A 165 -9.38 -19.31 21.98
CA LYS A 165 -9.48 -19.25 23.44
C LYS A 165 -9.04 -17.90 24.00
N ASN A 166 -8.54 -16.97 23.18
CA ASN A 166 -7.91 -15.73 23.62
C ASN A 166 -6.83 -15.96 24.70
N LYS A 167 -6.00 -16.99 24.50
CA LYS A 167 -5.00 -17.39 25.48
C LYS A 167 -3.61 -17.30 24.89
N GLN A 168 -2.74 -16.53 25.57
CA GLN A 168 -1.32 -16.43 25.26
C GLN A 168 -0.51 -17.32 26.20
N VAL A 169 0.50 -17.98 25.66
CA VAL A 169 1.54 -18.71 26.39
C VAL A 169 2.89 -18.19 25.92
N GLU A 170 3.78 -17.90 26.87
CA GLU A 170 5.13 -17.43 26.60
C GLU A 170 6.17 -18.51 26.81
N PHE A 171 7.27 -18.43 26.04
CA PHE A 171 8.40 -19.34 26.07
C PHE A 171 9.70 -18.56 26.10
N ASN A 172 10.69 -19.09 26.79
CA ASN A 172 12.01 -18.46 26.91
C ASN A 172 12.98 -18.84 25.78
N SER A 173 12.64 -19.88 25.01
CA SER A 173 13.50 -20.34 23.92
C SER A 173 12.73 -20.76 22.69
N LEU A 174 13.39 -20.71 21.53
CA LEU A 174 12.83 -21.19 20.26
C LEU A 174 12.55 -22.70 20.30
N GLU A 175 13.38 -23.47 20.99
CA GLU A 175 13.24 -24.92 21.12
C GLU A 175 11.97 -25.29 21.88
N GLU A 176 11.60 -24.52 22.89
CA GLU A 176 10.34 -24.71 23.62
C GLU A 176 9.14 -24.44 22.72
N LEU A 177 9.17 -23.33 21.97
CA LEU A 177 8.13 -23.00 21.00
C LEU A 177 8.02 -24.06 19.90
N GLN A 178 9.15 -24.58 19.39
CA GLN A 178 9.17 -25.65 18.38
C GLN A 178 8.54 -26.94 18.91
N ARG A 179 8.86 -27.34 20.13
CA ARG A 179 8.25 -28.52 20.79
C ARG A 179 6.74 -28.33 20.96
N ARG A 180 6.34 -27.14 21.36
CA ARG A 180 4.92 -26.80 21.51
C ARG A 180 4.18 -26.85 20.18
N ALA A 181 4.70 -26.21 19.12
CA ALA A 181 4.12 -26.23 17.77
C ALA A 181 4.02 -27.66 17.23
N ALA A 182 5.07 -28.49 17.43
CA ALA A 182 5.04 -29.90 17.05
C ALA A 182 3.95 -30.69 17.78
N GLY A 183 3.68 -30.38 19.07
CA GLY A 183 2.58 -30.96 19.83
C GLY A 183 1.20 -30.61 19.28
N GLU A 184 1.05 -29.46 18.63
CA GLU A 184 -0.17 -29.04 17.91
C GLU A 184 -0.19 -29.49 16.42
N GLY A 185 0.80 -30.29 15.99
CA GLY A 185 0.91 -30.78 14.61
C GLY A 185 1.42 -29.72 13.61
N VAL A 186 1.95 -28.61 14.09
CA VAL A 186 2.41 -27.48 13.27
C VAL A 186 3.93 -27.54 13.09
N THR A 187 4.39 -27.51 11.84
CA THR A 187 5.81 -27.28 11.54
C THR A 187 6.11 -25.79 11.64
N LEU A 188 6.93 -25.40 12.61
CA LEU A 188 7.23 -24.00 12.87
C LEU A 188 8.13 -23.43 11.76
N LYS A 189 7.67 -22.36 11.11
CA LYS A 189 8.38 -21.57 10.10
C LYS A 189 8.11 -20.08 10.33
N LEU A 190 8.75 -19.51 11.31
CA LEU A 190 8.62 -18.09 11.61
C LEU A 190 9.16 -17.25 10.46
N ARG A 191 8.40 -16.23 10.07
CA ARG A 191 8.74 -15.27 9.01
C ARG A 191 8.73 -13.85 9.60
N GLU A 192 9.44 -12.94 8.95
CA GLU A 192 9.43 -11.52 9.32
C GLU A 192 8.01 -10.96 9.33
N PHE A 193 7.70 -10.14 10.34
CA PHE A 193 6.37 -9.55 10.55
C PHE A 193 5.86 -8.86 9.28
N GLN A 194 6.72 -8.02 8.66
CA GLN A 194 6.39 -7.32 7.43
C GLN A 194 5.98 -8.25 6.30
N SER A 195 6.68 -9.37 6.14
CA SER A 195 6.39 -10.35 5.08
C SER A 195 5.01 -10.99 5.28
N VAL A 196 4.70 -11.38 6.52
CA VAL A 196 3.39 -11.97 6.86
C VAL A 196 2.29 -10.91 6.74
N PHE A 197 2.54 -9.69 7.24
CA PHE A 197 1.60 -8.58 7.09
C PHE A 197 1.27 -8.33 5.61
N ALA A 198 2.27 -8.30 4.73
CA ALA A 198 2.09 -8.09 3.30
C ALA A 198 1.23 -9.19 2.65
N ASP A 199 1.43 -10.47 3.04
CA ASP A 199 0.62 -11.58 2.52
C ASP A 199 -0.87 -11.44 2.83
N TYR A 200 -1.21 -11.00 4.05
CA TYR A 200 -2.61 -10.78 4.44
C TYR A 200 -3.17 -9.45 3.93
N ARG A 201 -2.30 -8.46 3.74
CA ARG A 201 -2.68 -7.12 3.26
C ARG A 201 -2.93 -7.09 1.76
N THR A 202 -2.08 -7.77 0.99
CA THR A 202 -2.11 -7.70 -0.48
C THR A 202 -3.13 -8.70 -1.05
N THR A 203 -4.03 -8.22 -1.88
CA THR A 203 -5.06 -9.03 -2.55
C THR A 203 -5.03 -8.84 -4.06
N TRP A 204 -5.84 -9.64 -4.76
CA TRP A 204 -6.07 -9.47 -6.19
C TRP A 204 -6.54 -8.05 -6.56
N PHE A 205 -7.28 -7.39 -5.64
CA PHE A 205 -7.75 -6.02 -5.85
C PHE A 205 -6.59 -5.02 -5.93
N ASP A 206 -5.57 -5.17 -5.08
CA ASP A 206 -4.40 -4.29 -5.08
C ASP A 206 -3.64 -4.38 -6.40
N TYR A 207 -3.45 -5.60 -6.92
CA TYR A 207 -2.84 -5.82 -8.24
C TYR A 207 -3.69 -5.24 -9.37
N SER A 208 -5.01 -5.45 -9.31
CA SER A 208 -5.96 -4.91 -10.31
C SER A 208 -5.99 -3.39 -10.28
N ALA A 209 -6.00 -2.80 -9.08
CA ALA A 209 -5.98 -1.35 -8.89
C ALA A 209 -4.69 -0.74 -9.45
N GLY A 210 -3.54 -1.36 -9.18
CA GLY A 210 -2.25 -0.95 -9.75
C GLY A 210 -2.23 -1.08 -11.28
N ALA A 211 -2.78 -2.17 -11.82
CA ALA A 211 -2.89 -2.37 -13.26
C ALA A 211 -3.75 -1.29 -13.92
N ILE A 212 -4.91 -0.95 -13.36
CA ILE A 212 -5.78 0.11 -13.87
C ILE A 212 -5.07 1.47 -13.83
N LEU A 213 -4.38 1.79 -12.73
CA LEU A 213 -3.63 3.02 -12.57
C LEU A 213 -2.56 3.21 -13.64
N LEU A 214 -1.94 2.12 -14.11
CA LEU A 214 -0.92 2.15 -15.15
C LEU A 214 -1.52 2.08 -16.58
N LEU A 215 -2.46 1.16 -16.81
CA LEU A 215 -2.96 0.87 -18.16
C LEU A 215 -3.84 1.98 -18.70
N VAL A 216 -4.67 2.63 -17.88
CA VAL A 216 -5.60 3.68 -18.35
C VAL A 216 -4.84 4.89 -18.91
N PRO A 217 -3.85 5.49 -18.20
CA PRO A 217 -3.02 6.55 -18.77
C PRO A 217 -2.22 6.10 -20.01
N MET A 218 -1.71 4.87 -20.01
CA MET A 218 -0.96 4.34 -21.16
C MET A 218 -1.82 4.21 -22.41
N ILE A 219 -3.05 3.67 -22.29
CA ILE A 219 -4.01 3.59 -23.39
C ILE A 219 -4.38 4.99 -23.87
N GLY A 220 -4.63 5.92 -22.93
CA GLY A 220 -4.88 7.31 -23.25
C GLY A 220 -3.73 7.96 -24.03
N PHE A 221 -2.49 7.71 -23.60
CA PHE A 221 -1.30 8.21 -24.31
C PHE A 221 -1.17 7.64 -25.72
N ILE A 222 -1.38 6.33 -25.89
CA ILE A 222 -1.35 5.68 -27.22
C ILE A 222 -2.46 6.28 -28.11
N GLY A 223 -3.64 6.50 -27.56
CA GLY A 223 -4.75 7.15 -28.27
C GLY A 223 -4.40 8.57 -28.73
N LEU A 224 -3.84 9.38 -27.83
CA LEU A 224 -3.37 10.72 -28.10
C LEU A 224 -2.28 10.73 -29.20
N ALA A 225 -1.28 9.88 -29.08
CA ALA A 225 -0.20 9.77 -30.05
C ALA A 225 -0.71 9.39 -31.45
N ARG A 226 -1.61 8.38 -31.53
CA ARG A 226 -2.24 7.97 -32.78
C ARG A 226 -3.08 9.10 -33.40
N TRP A 227 -3.80 9.84 -32.55
CA TRP A 227 -4.61 10.96 -33.01
C TRP A 227 -3.73 12.08 -33.55
N ILE A 228 -2.64 12.47 -32.88
CA ILE A 228 -1.68 13.46 -33.34
C ILE A 228 -1.05 13.03 -34.68
N TRP A 229 -0.66 11.75 -34.79
CA TRP A 229 -0.10 11.18 -36.01
C TRP A 229 -1.05 11.33 -37.21
N LYS A 230 -2.33 11.03 -37.02
CA LYS A 230 -3.35 11.24 -38.07
C LYS A 230 -3.52 12.70 -38.47
N GLN A 231 -3.39 13.63 -37.52
CA GLN A 231 -3.45 15.07 -37.85
C GLN A 231 -2.27 15.53 -38.75
N ARG A 232 -1.09 14.89 -38.61
CA ARG A 232 0.09 15.17 -39.47
C ARG A 232 -0.12 14.73 -40.91
N ALA A 233 -0.82 13.63 -41.12
CA ALA A 233 -0.95 12.96 -42.42
C ALA A 233 -2.00 13.59 -43.36
N GLN A 234 -2.79 14.56 -42.91
CA GLN A 234 -3.82 15.20 -43.76
C GLN A 234 -3.20 16.46 -44.45
N PRO A 235 -3.05 16.46 -45.78
CA PRO A 235 -2.67 17.66 -46.52
C PRO A 235 -3.73 18.75 -46.29
N THR A 236 -3.29 20.02 -46.26
CA THR A 236 -4.21 21.16 -46.28
C THR A 236 -4.94 21.16 -47.60
N GLU A 237 -6.26 20.93 -47.59
CA GLU A 237 -7.16 21.12 -48.74
C GLU A 237 -7.38 22.61 -49.09
N ASP A 238 -6.61 23.52 -48.51
CA ASP A 238 -6.71 24.96 -48.76
C ASP A 238 -5.74 25.38 -49.89
N GLY A 239 -5.97 24.86 -51.09
CA GLY A 239 -5.12 25.13 -52.29
C GLY A 239 -5.90 25.07 -53.61
N SER A 240 -7.13 25.64 -53.65
CA SER A 240 -7.79 25.94 -54.92
C SER A 240 -8.59 27.23 -54.82
#